data_44ebf4705b30587a1170993552719198
#
_entry.id   44ebf4705b30587a1170993552719198
#
_cell.length_a   1.000
_cell.length_b   1.000
_cell.length_c   1.000
_cell.angle_alpha   90.00
_cell.angle_beta   90.00
_cell.angle_gamma   90.00
#
_symmetry.space_group_name_H-M   'P 1'
#
loop_
_entity.id
_entity.type
_entity.pdbx_description
1 polymer ?
#
loop_
_entity_poly.entity_id
_entity_poly.type
_entity_poly.pdbx_seq_one_letter_code
_entity_poly.pdbx_strand_id
1 'polypeptide(L)'
;MISKSTRWQRTALALASASVLGLWGSGASALSLGRLNVQSALGEPLRAEIEILEINEEEASSLQPRVALPDSFRASGMEYSQALNGLQISLQRRPNGQRYLRLSNSRPVNEPYVDLILETSWSSGRVVRDYTMLFDPPLRVGGSNSIV
;
A
#
# COMPACT_ATOMS: atom_id res chain seq x y z
N MET A 1 16.18 67.17 -44.94
CA MET A 1 16.74 65.95 -45.42
C MET A 1 17.39 65.20 -44.28
N ILE A 2 17.30 64.03 -44.30
CA ILE A 2 17.83 63.11 -43.41
C ILE A 2 16.96 62.76 -42.24
N SER A 3 16.17 61.95 -42.59
CA SER A 3 15.50 61.16 -41.62
C SER A 3 16.50 60.23 -40.96
N LYS A 4 16.61 60.38 -39.75
CA LYS A 4 17.31 59.40 -38.99
C LYS A 4 16.30 58.64 -38.27
N SER A 5 15.80 57.77 -38.87
CA SER A 5 15.97 56.39 -38.57
C SER A 5 15.86 56.09 -37.10
N THR A 6 14.70 56.05 -36.72
CA THR A 6 14.23 55.47 -35.48
C THR A 6 14.25 53.94 -35.50
N ARG A 7 15.42 53.43 -35.81
CA ARG A 7 15.53 51.99 -35.95
C ARG A 7 15.95 51.29 -34.72
N TRP A 8 15.98 51.97 -33.67
CA TRP A 8 16.56 51.48 -32.43
C TRP A 8 15.58 50.97 -31.44
N GLN A 9 14.32 50.93 -31.82
CA GLN A 9 13.27 50.49 -30.90
C GLN A 9 12.83 49.08 -31.07
N ARG A 10 13.67 48.29 -31.67
CA ARG A 10 13.28 46.91 -32.05
C ARG A 10 13.80 45.83 -31.15
N THR A 11 14.43 46.15 -30.11
CA THR A 11 15.14 45.15 -29.35
C THR A 11 14.80 45.08 -27.89
N ALA A 12 13.74 45.65 -27.52
CA ALA A 12 13.31 45.58 -26.11
C ALA A 12 12.21 44.56 -25.84
N LEU A 13 11.96 43.70 -26.79
CA LEU A 13 11.11 42.52 -26.56
C LEU A 13 11.97 41.28 -26.41
N ALA A 14 12.98 41.35 -25.60
CA ALA A 14 13.54 40.19 -24.98
C ALA A 14 12.53 39.72 -23.93
N LEU A 15 11.61 38.95 -24.32
CA LEU A 15 11.49 37.59 -23.90
C LEU A 15 11.88 37.39 -22.42
N ALA A 16 11.12 37.96 -21.57
CA ALA A 16 10.92 37.34 -20.28
C ALA A 16 9.94 36.17 -20.47
N SER A 17 10.37 35.18 -21.17
CA SER A 17 9.83 33.85 -20.99
C SER A 17 10.34 33.42 -19.63
N ALA A 18 9.78 33.99 -18.61
CA ALA A 18 9.80 33.37 -17.32
C ALA A 18 9.10 32.04 -17.51
N SER A 19 9.91 31.06 -17.72
CA SER A 19 9.49 29.67 -17.54
C SER A 19 9.10 29.55 -16.10
N VAL A 20 7.86 29.90 -15.82
CA VAL A 20 7.18 29.40 -14.66
C VAL A 20 6.99 27.93 -14.95
N LEU A 21 8.07 27.17 -14.84
CA LEU A 21 7.99 25.78 -14.50
C LEU A 21 7.35 25.79 -13.13
N GLY A 22 6.04 25.79 -13.14
CA GLY A 22 5.33 25.47 -11.96
C GLY A 22 5.90 24.17 -11.45
N LEU A 23 6.62 24.25 -10.38
CA LEU A 23 6.80 23.15 -9.49
C LEU A 23 5.40 22.80 -8.99
N TRP A 24 4.67 22.13 -9.83
CA TRP A 24 3.62 21.29 -9.38
C TRP A 24 4.37 20.21 -8.61
N GLY A 25 4.57 20.50 -7.35
CA GLY A 25 4.89 19.47 -6.43
C GLY A 25 3.74 18.49 -6.49
N SER A 26 3.82 17.56 -7.44
CA SER A 26 3.10 16.34 -7.29
C SER A 26 3.57 15.85 -5.94
N GLY A 27 2.70 15.94 -4.94
CA GLY A 27 2.95 15.30 -3.68
C GLY A 27 3.23 13.86 -4.03
N ALA A 28 4.52 13.53 -4.15
CA ALA A 28 4.93 12.16 -4.35
C ALA A 28 4.36 11.42 -3.15
N SER A 29 3.39 10.55 -3.40
CA SER A 29 2.87 9.68 -2.38
C SER A 29 4.05 8.94 -1.79
N ALA A 30 4.38 9.22 -0.53
CA ALA A 30 5.50 8.60 0.14
C ALA A 30 5.13 7.20 0.66
N LEU A 31 3.84 6.87 0.69
CA LEU A 31 3.39 5.57 1.16
C LEU A 31 3.92 4.45 0.27
N SER A 32 4.72 3.59 0.85
CA SER A 32 5.25 2.40 0.20
C SER A 32 4.99 1.18 1.07
N LEU A 33 4.22 0.25 0.53
CA LEU A 33 3.92 -1.02 1.17
C LEU A 33 4.99 -2.06 0.81
N GLY A 34 5.45 -2.79 1.81
CA GLY A 34 6.45 -3.84 1.67
C GLY A 34 5.84 -5.24 1.64
N ARG A 35 6.56 -6.20 2.18
CA ARG A 35 6.17 -7.60 2.22
C ARG A 35 5.03 -7.88 3.19
N LEU A 36 4.23 -8.88 2.84
CA LEU A 36 3.26 -9.48 3.74
C LEU A 36 3.90 -10.71 4.41
N ASN A 37 3.78 -10.78 5.72
CA ASN A 37 4.24 -11.90 6.53
C ASN A 37 3.05 -12.53 7.24
N VAL A 38 2.77 -13.79 6.97
CA VAL A 38 1.72 -14.54 7.65
C VAL A 38 2.30 -15.14 8.92
N GLN A 39 1.61 -14.93 10.05
CA GLN A 39 2.05 -15.38 11.38
C GLN A 39 1.24 -16.57 11.91
N SER A 40 0.04 -16.78 11.38
CA SER A 40 -0.83 -17.89 11.76
C SER A 40 -0.64 -19.10 10.86
N ALA A 41 -0.83 -20.28 11.41
CA ALA A 41 -0.84 -21.53 10.66
C ALA A 41 -2.23 -21.82 10.10
N LEU A 42 -2.28 -22.81 9.20
CA LEU A 42 -3.55 -23.34 8.68
C LEU A 42 -4.41 -23.86 9.83
N GLY A 43 -5.70 -23.49 9.82
CA GLY A 43 -6.65 -23.84 10.88
C GLY A 43 -6.70 -22.88 12.07
N GLU A 44 -5.77 -21.93 12.14
CA GLU A 44 -5.78 -20.88 13.14
C GLU A 44 -6.50 -19.61 12.65
N PRO A 45 -6.98 -18.74 13.57
CA PRO A 45 -7.42 -17.41 13.20
C PRO A 45 -6.35 -16.63 12.48
N LEU A 46 -6.72 -15.91 11.43
CA LEU A 46 -5.79 -15.18 10.60
C LEU A 46 -5.02 -14.14 11.39
N ARG A 47 -3.71 -14.17 11.27
CA ARG A 47 -2.79 -13.12 11.74
C ARG A 47 -1.69 -12.94 10.71
N ALA A 48 -1.55 -11.72 10.25
CA ALA A 48 -0.53 -11.34 9.29
C ALA A 48 -0.12 -9.89 9.48
N GLU A 49 1.03 -9.53 8.94
CA GLU A 49 1.53 -8.18 8.96
C GLU A 49 2.01 -7.78 7.57
N ILE A 50 1.77 -6.52 7.20
CA ILE A 50 2.34 -5.92 5.99
C ILE A 50 3.30 -4.82 6.41
N GLU A 51 4.53 -4.91 5.97
CA GLU A 51 5.54 -3.89 6.22
C GLU A 51 5.17 -2.59 5.51
N ILE A 52 5.40 -1.47 6.16
CA ILE A 52 5.35 -0.15 5.53
C ILE A 52 6.78 0.36 5.45
N LEU A 53 7.26 0.53 4.23
CA LEU A 53 8.64 0.97 3.99
C LEU A 53 8.78 2.48 4.17
N GLU A 54 7.79 3.24 3.70
CA GLU A 54 7.73 4.68 3.84
C GLU A 54 6.30 5.14 4.07
N ILE A 55 6.13 6.06 5.00
CA ILE A 55 4.88 6.74 5.30
C ILE A 55 5.19 8.04 6.04
N ASN A 56 4.55 9.13 5.65
CA ASN A 56 4.64 10.39 6.38
C ASN A 56 3.52 10.53 7.43
N GLU A 57 3.59 11.55 8.27
CA GLU A 57 2.61 11.77 9.35
C GLU A 57 1.20 12.08 8.84
N GLU A 58 1.07 12.80 7.73
CA GLU A 58 -0.22 13.09 7.11
C GLU A 58 -0.89 11.81 6.61
N GLU A 59 -0.14 10.98 5.89
CA GLU A 59 -0.62 9.69 5.42
C GLU A 59 -1.02 8.79 6.59
N ALA A 60 -0.19 8.71 7.61
CA ALA A 60 -0.44 7.88 8.77
C ALA A 60 -1.70 8.31 9.54
N SER A 61 -1.93 9.60 9.69
CA SER A 61 -3.07 10.13 10.44
C SER A 61 -4.41 9.94 9.74
N SER A 62 -4.40 9.84 8.42
CA SER A 62 -5.61 9.71 7.60
C SER A 62 -5.74 8.33 6.92
N LEU A 63 -4.85 7.40 7.23
CA LEU A 63 -4.79 6.12 6.56
C LEU A 63 -6.03 5.26 6.82
N GLN A 64 -6.63 4.77 5.73
CA GLN A 64 -7.78 3.86 5.78
C GLN A 64 -7.50 2.64 4.92
N PRO A 65 -6.89 1.60 5.50
CA PRO A 65 -6.69 0.34 4.81
C PRO A 65 -7.97 -0.50 4.84
N ARG A 66 -8.24 -1.17 3.73
CA ARG A 66 -9.39 -2.08 3.63
C ARG A 66 -9.15 -3.17 2.61
N VAL A 67 -9.92 -4.24 2.72
CA VAL A 67 -10.02 -5.25 1.68
C VAL A 67 -10.86 -4.68 0.53
N ALA A 68 -10.42 -4.86 -0.70
CA ALA A 68 -11.19 -4.47 -1.88
C ALA A 68 -12.51 -5.24 -1.96
N LEU A 69 -13.47 -4.68 -2.68
CA LEU A 69 -14.74 -5.34 -2.91
C LEU A 69 -14.58 -6.60 -3.76
N PRO A 70 -15.45 -7.61 -3.61
CA PRO A 70 -15.39 -8.85 -4.39
C PRO A 70 -15.32 -8.65 -5.91
N ASP A 71 -15.94 -7.59 -6.42
CA ASP A 71 -15.90 -7.27 -7.85
C ASP A 71 -14.48 -6.91 -8.32
N SER A 72 -13.68 -6.29 -7.47
CA SER A 72 -12.28 -5.98 -7.77
C SER A 72 -11.45 -7.26 -7.89
N PHE A 73 -11.72 -8.25 -7.05
CA PHE A 73 -11.09 -9.57 -7.14
C PHE A 73 -11.41 -10.24 -8.47
N ARG A 74 -12.68 -10.25 -8.86
CA ARG A 74 -13.12 -10.80 -10.15
C ARG A 74 -12.46 -10.11 -11.33
N ALA A 75 -12.40 -8.77 -11.31
CA ALA A 75 -11.77 -7.98 -12.36
C ALA A 75 -10.27 -8.28 -12.50
N SER A 76 -9.61 -8.66 -11.42
CA SER A 76 -8.19 -9.03 -11.38
C SER A 76 -7.94 -10.52 -11.62
N GLY A 77 -8.97 -11.31 -11.84
CA GLY A 77 -8.84 -12.77 -12.00
C GLY A 77 -8.50 -13.50 -10.70
N MET A 78 -8.74 -12.87 -9.56
CA MET A 78 -8.47 -13.42 -8.23
C MET A 78 -9.76 -13.89 -7.58
N GLU A 79 -9.65 -14.90 -6.73
CA GLU A 79 -10.78 -15.43 -5.98
C GLU A 79 -10.94 -14.69 -4.64
N TYR A 80 -12.16 -14.26 -4.34
CA TYR A 80 -12.49 -13.69 -3.04
C TYR A 80 -12.78 -14.80 -2.05
N SER A 81 -11.93 -14.95 -1.06
CA SER A 81 -12.09 -15.96 -0.02
C SER A 81 -13.00 -15.46 1.12
N GLN A 82 -13.81 -16.37 1.64
CA GLN A 82 -14.60 -16.13 2.85
C GLN A 82 -13.73 -15.82 4.08
N ALA A 83 -12.47 -16.24 4.06
CA ALA A 83 -11.52 -15.93 5.11
C ALA A 83 -11.26 -14.41 5.27
N LEU A 84 -11.55 -13.63 4.25
CA LEU A 84 -11.43 -12.17 4.29
C LEU A 84 -12.62 -11.48 4.94
N ASN A 85 -13.72 -12.16 5.14
CA ASN A 85 -14.90 -11.58 5.77
C ASN A 85 -14.62 -11.23 7.23
N GLY A 86 -14.82 -9.97 7.57
CA GLY A 86 -14.54 -9.47 8.91
C GLY A 86 -13.07 -9.24 9.22
N LEU A 87 -12.20 -9.28 8.21
CA LEU A 87 -10.79 -8.96 8.39
C LEU A 87 -10.63 -7.54 8.91
N GLN A 88 -9.89 -7.40 10.00
CA GLN A 88 -9.54 -6.12 10.58
C GLN A 88 -8.10 -5.77 10.18
N ILE A 89 -7.91 -4.55 9.72
CA ILE A 89 -6.61 -4.02 9.32
C ILE A 89 -6.38 -2.74 10.10
N SER A 90 -5.27 -2.68 10.82
CA SER A 90 -4.92 -1.52 11.62
C SER A 90 -3.46 -1.12 11.45
N LEU A 91 -3.23 0.19 11.46
CA LEU A 91 -1.88 0.74 11.46
C LEU A 91 -1.28 0.61 12.86
N GLN A 92 -0.11 0.00 12.93
CA GLN A 92 0.62 -0.22 14.17
C GLN A 92 2.03 0.36 14.06
N ARG A 93 2.67 0.53 15.21
CA ARG A 93 4.03 1.02 15.30
C ARG A 93 4.87 0.08 16.15
N ARG A 94 6.04 -0.30 15.65
CA ARG A 94 7.00 -1.09 16.42
C ARG A 94 7.76 -0.20 17.40
N PRO A 95 8.38 -0.78 18.45
CA PRO A 95 9.20 -0.01 19.38
C PRO A 95 10.32 0.78 18.71
N ASN A 96 10.86 0.30 17.59
CA ASN A 96 11.88 0.99 16.81
C ASN A 96 11.33 2.14 15.95
N GLY A 97 10.02 2.41 15.99
CA GLY A 97 9.36 3.46 15.22
C GLY A 97 8.86 3.04 13.85
N GLN A 98 9.21 1.86 13.38
CA GLN A 98 8.73 1.35 12.09
C GLN A 98 7.24 1.05 12.15
N ARG A 99 6.51 1.46 11.12
CA ARG A 99 5.08 1.23 11.02
C ARG A 99 4.78 0.00 10.17
N TYR A 100 3.67 -0.63 10.47
CA TYR A 100 3.18 -1.80 9.74
C TYR A 100 1.66 -1.89 9.84
N LEU A 101 1.06 -2.63 8.93
CA LEU A 101 -0.36 -2.97 9.00
C LEU A 101 -0.50 -4.34 9.66
N ARG A 102 -1.32 -4.40 10.68
CA ARG A 102 -1.72 -5.67 11.30
C ARG A 102 -3.05 -6.13 10.72
N LEU A 103 -3.06 -7.36 10.25
CA LEU A 103 -4.23 -8.04 9.73
C LEU A 103 -4.64 -9.12 10.71
N SER A 104 -5.90 -9.14 11.10
CA SER A 104 -6.41 -10.15 12.01
C SER A 104 -7.87 -10.47 11.73
N ASN A 105 -8.23 -11.72 11.98
CA ASN A 105 -9.60 -12.18 11.92
C ASN A 105 -9.84 -13.21 13.02
N SER A 106 -11.04 -13.32 13.51
CA SER A 106 -11.41 -14.30 14.54
C SER A 106 -11.70 -15.68 13.99
N ARG A 107 -11.88 -15.80 12.68
CA ARG A 107 -12.22 -17.06 12.02
C ARG A 107 -10.96 -17.85 11.66
N PRO A 108 -10.97 -19.17 11.87
CA PRO A 108 -9.92 -20.03 11.38
C PRO A 108 -9.82 -20.00 9.85
N VAL A 109 -8.62 -20.03 9.33
CA VAL A 109 -8.36 -20.13 7.89
C VAL A 109 -8.04 -21.58 7.54
N ASN A 110 -8.88 -22.18 6.72
CA ASN A 110 -8.74 -23.57 6.30
C ASN A 110 -8.26 -23.73 4.86
N GLU A 111 -7.95 -22.62 4.20
CA GLU A 111 -7.42 -22.58 2.86
C GLU A 111 -5.89 -22.44 2.90
N PRO A 112 -5.12 -23.20 2.10
CA PRO A 112 -3.66 -23.13 2.14
C PRO A 112 -3.12 -21.81 1.61
N TYR A 113 -3.89 -21.09 0.81
CA TYR A 113 -3.57 -19.74 0.35
C TYR A 113 -4.84 -18.89 0.27
N VAL A 114 -4.70 -17.61 0.48
CA VAL A 114 -5.78 -16.62 0.37
C VAL A 114 -5.24 -15.39 -0.36
N ASP A 115 -5.90 -15.03 -1.44
CA ASP A 115 -5.58 -13.80 -2.16
C ASP A 115 -6.17 -12.60 -1.43
N LEU A 116 -5.42 -11.52 -1.39
CA LEU A 116 -5.80 -10.26 -0.78
C LEU A 116 -5.55 -9.11 -1.74
N ILE A 117 -6.56 -8.35 -2.07
CA ILE A 117 -6.41 -7.04 -2.68
C ILE A 117 -6.59 -6.01 -1.58
N LEU A 118 -5.50 -5.35 -1.22
CA LEU A 118 -5.49 -4.29 -0.22
C LEU A 118 -5.65 -2.94 -0.88
N GLU A 119 -6.69 -2.22 -0.50
CA GLU A 119 -6.87 -0.82 -0.84
C GLU A 119 -6.53 0.03 0.38
N THR A 120 -5.65 0.98 0.19
CA THR A 120 -5.26 1.90 1.24
C THR A 120 -5.40 3.32 0.74
N SER A 121 -6.24 4.09 1.40
CA SER A 121 -6.48 5.49 1.06
C SER A 121 -6.09 6.40 2.22
N TRP A 122 -5.76 7.63 1.90
CA TRP A 122 -5.48 8.71 2.84
C TRP A 122 -5.96 10.03 2.23
N SER A 123 -5.79 11.13 2.92
CA SER A 123 -6.35 12.43 2.52
C SER A 123 -5.99 12.87 1.10
N SER A 124 -4.81 12.54 0.61
CA SER A 124 -4.29 13.02 -0.68
C SER A 124 -4.01 11.93 -1.71
N GLY A 125 -4.33 10.67 -1.42
CA GLY A 125 -4.03 9.60 -2.35
C GLY A 125 -4.60 8.24 -1.99
N ARG A 126 -4.28 7.28 -2.83
CA ARG A 126 -4.73 5.89 -2.71
C ARG A 126 -3.71 4.97 -3.38
N VAL A 127 -3.51 3.80 -2.78
CA VAL A 127 -2.73 2.72 -3.36
C VAL A 127 -3.52 1.42 -3.27
N VAL A 128 -3.40 0.60 -4.30
CA VAL A 128 -3.97 -0.75 -4.34
C VAL A 128 -2.85 -1.73 -4.57
N ARG A 129 -2.80 -2.79 -3.78
CA ARG A 129 -1.77 -3.81 -3.92
C ARG A 129 -2.33 -5.20 -3.68
N ASP A 130 -1.88 -6.14 -4.50
CA ASP A 130 -2.25 -7.53 -4.42
C ASP A 130 -1.23 -8.31 -3.61
N TYR A 131 -1.73 -9.22 -2.76
CA TYR A 131 -0.92 -10.14 -1.98
C TYR A 131 -1.52 -11.52 -2.04
N THR A 132 -0.69 -12.54 -1.90
CA THR A 132 -1.14 -13.91 -1.64
C THR A 132 -0.61 -14.33 -0.28
N MET A 133 -1.51 -14.66 0.62
CA MET A 133 -1.17 -15.20 1.93
C MET A 133 -1.05 -16.72 1.84
N LEU A 134 0.09 -17.24 2.28
CA LEU A 134 0.34 -18.68 2.34
C LEU A 134 0.30 -19.13 3.80
N PHE A 135 -0.46 -20.17 4.07
CA PHE A 135 -0.61 -20.73 5.40
C PHE A 135 0.08 -22.09 5.48
N ASP A 136 1.09 -22.18 6.33
CA ASP A 136 1.78 -23.41 6.57
C ASP A 136 0.90 -24.38 7.37
N PRO A 137 1.07 -25.70 7.17
CA PRO A 137 0.41 -26.68 8.02
C PRO A 137 0.76 -26.44 9.49
N PRO A 138 -0.16 -26.73 10.42
CA PRO A 138 0.15 -26.59 11.84
C PRO A 138 1.32 -27.50 12.19
N LEU A 139 2.25 -26.97 12.98
CA LEU A 139 3.36 -27.77 13.50
C LEU A 139 2.79 -28.91 14.35
N ARG A 140 2.99 -30.13 13.92
CA ARG A 140 2.73 -31.31 14.75
C ARG A 140 3.78 -31.35 15.85
N VAL A 141 3.44 -30.76 17.00
CA VAL A 141 4.23 -30.99 18.20
C VAL A 141 3.94 -32.41 18.67
N GLY A 142 4.95 -33.26 18.59
CA GLY A 142 4.92 -34.59 19.18
C GLY A 142 4.50 -35.71 18.26
N GLY A 143 5.21 -35.89 17.19
CA GLY A 143 5.48 -37.23 16.71
C GLY A 143 6.69 -37.76 17.45
N SER A 144 6.58 -38.10 18.69
CA SER A 144 7.55 -39.00 19.27
C SER A 144 7.33 -40.34 18.60
N ASN A 145 8.01 -40.57 17.51
CA ASN A 145 8.29 -41.91 17.07
C ASN A 145 9.19 -42.52 18.13
N SER A 146 8.58 -43.01 19.20
CA SER A 146 9.21 -44.06 19.95
C SER A 146 9.16 -45.29 19.03
N ILE A 147 10.13 -45.40 18.20
CA ILE A 147 10.42 -46.62 17.53
C ILE A 147 11.08 -47.48 18.60
N VAL A 148 10.34 -48.40 19.04
CA VAL A 148 10.90 -49.51 19.82
C VAL A 148 11.58 -50.45 18.86
#